data_c39ab1d7c8870404939cdb11981d7387
#
_entry.id   c39ab1d7c8870404939cdb11981d7387
#
_cell.length_a   1.000
_cell.length_b   1.000
_cell.length_c   1.000
_cell.angle_alpha   90.00
_cell.angle_beta   90.00
_cell.angle_gamma   90.00
#
_symmetry.space_group_name_H-M   'P 1'
#
loop_
_entity.id
_entity.type
_entity.pdbx_description
1 polymer ?
#
loop_
_entity_poly.entity_id
_entity_poly.type
_entity_poly.pdbx_seq_one_letter_code
_entity_poly.pdbx_strand_id
1 'polypeptide(L)'
;MKKRFIIAFITIFATLFFDQLIKINVKLNFYYGESVPFIGDWFNIHFVENPGMAFGWEFPFLSKEQAKVLLSSFRLVAIGVIFYYLIGLVKRKVSTGLIISISLIFAGAFGNIIDSLVYGLIFSDSPQYMSVVAEVVPFGDGYASFLTGKVVDMFSWSFFPPIFNLADMAISFGVGLIIVFQRNVFQNEFFSKKKEELQQENESSESVENPS
;
A
#
# COMPACT_ATOMS: atom_id res chain seq x y z
N MET A 1 -22.99 9.53 9.06
CA MET A 1 -21.81 8.80 9.52
C MET A 1 -21.80 7.35 9.05
N LYS A 2 -22.80 6.52 9.35
CA LYS A 2 -22.87 5.09 8.96
C LYS A 2 -22.61 4.84 7.45
N LYS A 3 -23.27 5.58 6.54
CA LYS A 3 -23.11 5.41 5.08
C LYS A 3 -21.65 5.60 4.63
N ARG A 4 -20.94 6.62 5.12
CA ARG A 4 -19.54 6.89 4.75
C ARG A 4 -18.59 5.82 5.29
N PHE A 5 -18.82 5.35 6.50
CA PHE A 5 -18.08 4.22 7.05
C PHE A 5 -18.25 2.95 6.20
N ILE A 6 -19.50 2.65 5.79
CA ILE A 6 -19.78 1.50 4.91
C ILE A 6 -19.05 1.65 3.57
N ILE A 7 -19.06 2.84 2.96
CA ILE A 7 -18.36 3.08 1.69
C ILE A 7 -16.85 2.86 1.86
N ALA A 8 -16.24 3.45 2.90
CA ALA A 8 -14.82 3.24 3.18
C ALA A 8 -14.50 1.75 3.37
N PHE A 9 -15.29 1.05 4.19
CA PHE A 9 -15.11 -0.37 4.46
C PHE A 9 -15.23 -1.22 3.19
N ILE A 10 -16.27 -1.02 2.37
CA ILE A 10 -16.46 -1.76 1.13
C ILE A 10 -15.31 -1.50 0.16
N THR A 11 -14.88 -0.23 0.01
CA THR A 11 -13.75 0.12 -0.86
C THR A 11 -12.47 -0.58 -0.41
N ILE A 12 -12.15 -0.51 0.88
CA ILE A 12 -10.95 -1.15 1.43
C ILE A 12 -11.03 -2.67 1.27
N PHE A 13 -12.14 -3.27 1.69
CA PHE A 13 -12.30 -4.72 1.65
C PHE A 13 -12.23 -5.27 0.23
N ALA A 14 -12.95 -4.65 -0.72
CA ALA A 14 -12.95 -5.09 -2.12
C ALA A 14 -11.54 -4.96 -2.74
N THR A 15 -10.87 -3.83 -2.52
CA THR A 15 -9.50 -3.62 -3.03
C THR A 15 -8.53 -4.67 -2.48
N LEU A 16 -8.52 -4.88 -1.18
CA LEU A 16 -7.66 -5.87 -0.53
C LEU A 16 -7.99 -7.30 -0.98
N PHE A 17 -9.26 -7.64 -1.04
CA PHE A 17 -9.69 -8.98 -1.45
C PHE A 17 -9.21 -9.33 -2.86
N PHE A 18 -9.42 -8.44 -3.84
CA PHE A 18 -8.99 -8.70 -5.21
C PHE A 18 -7.47 -8.63 -5.36
N ASP A 19 -6.79 -7.71 -4.67
CA ASP A 19 -5.34 -7.64 -4.68
C ASP A 19 -4.71 -8.95 -4.17
N GLN A 20 -5.11 -9.40 -3.00
CA GLN A 20 -4.57 -10.62 -2.40
C GLN A 20 -4.98 -11.88 -3.17
N LEU A 21 -6.20 -11.93 -3.71
CA LEU A 21 -6.65 -13.03 -4.54
C LEU A 21 -5.78 -13.19 -5.79
N ILE A 22 -5.49 -12.08 -6.49
CA ILE A 22 -4.66 -12.09 -7.70
C ILE A 22 -3.21 -12.44 -7.34
N LYS A 23 -2.65 -11.82 -6.30
CA LYS A 23 -1.27 -12.07 -5.85
C LYS A 23 -1.03 -13.53 -5.45
N ILE A 24 -1.93 -14.10 -4.64
CA ILE A 24 -1.84 -15.51 -4.23
C ILE A 24 -1.97 -16.43 -5.45
N ASN A 25 -2.92 -16.13 -6.34
CA ASN A 25 -3.09 -16.93 -7.56
C ASN A 25 -1.82 -16.90 -8.42
N VAL A 26 -1.23 -15.73 -8.65
CA VAL A 26 0.02 -15.61 -9.43
C VAL A 26 1.17 -16.31 -8.72
N LYS A 27 1.36 -16.11 -7.42
CA LYS A 27 2.42 -16.74 -6.63
C LYS A 27 2.38 -18.27 -6.68
N LEU A 28 1.19 -18.87 -6.72
CA LEU A 28 0.98 -20.32 -6.68
C LEU A 28 0.83 -20.98 -8.05
N ASN A 29 0.84 -20.23 -9.15
CA ASN A 29 0.65 -20.79 -10.49
C ASN A 29 1.71 -20.35 -11.50
N PHE A 30 2.54 -19.36 -11.17
CA PHE A 30 3.60 -18.85 -12.04
C PHE A 30 4.97 -19.07 -11.38
N TYR A 31 5.98 -19.41 -12.18
CA TYR A 31 7.37 -19.33 -11.72
C TYR A 31 7.92 -17.91 -11.91
N TYR A 32 8.92 -17.53 -11.17
CA TYR A 32 9.53 -16.20 -11.25
C TYR A 32 10.01 -15.85 -12.66
N GLY A 33 9.58 -14.72 -13.18
CA GLY A 33 9.90 -14.25 -14.53
C GLY A 33 9.00 -14.81 -15.63
N GLU A 34 8.06 -15.69 -15.31
CA GLU A 34 7.07 -16.16 -16.29
C GLU A 34 6.19 -15.02 -16.76
N SER A 35 5.97 -14.96 -18.08
CA SER A 35 5.15 -13.94 -18.72
C SER A 35 4.16 -14.57 -19.68
N VAL A 36 2.88 -14.29 -19.48
CA VAL A 36 1.78 -14.80 -20.31
C VAL A 36 0.96 -13.62 -20.83
N PRO A 37 0.70 -13.53 -22.15
CA PRO A 37 -0.18 -12.53 -22.70
C PRO A 37 -1.58 -12.60 -22.09
N PHE A 38 -2.12 -11.44 -21.68
CA PHE A 38 -3.46 -11.34 -21.11
C PHE A 38 -4.43 -10.60 -22.01
N ILE A 39 -4.01 -9.44 -22.56
CA ILE A 39 -4.79 -8.68 -23.56
C ILE A 39 -3.87 -8.28 -24.70
N GLY A 40 -4.02 -8.95 -25.86
CA GLY A 40 -3.14 -8.71 -26.99
C GLY A 40 -1.67 -8.86 -26.63
N ASP A 41 -0.80 -8.12 -27.33
CA ASP A 41 0.64 -8.15 -27.11
C ASP A 41 1.11 -6.99 -26.18
N TRP A 42 0.18 -6.18 -25.68
CA TRP A 42 0.53 -4.97 -24.93
C TRP A 42 0.32 -5.07 -23.41
N PHE A 43 -0.47 -6.06 -22.93
CA PHE A 43 -0.71 -6.29 -21.50
C PHE A 43 -0.51 -7.75 -21.15
N ASN A 44 0.48 -8.02 -20.30
CA ASN A 44 0.88 -9.37 -19.88
C ASN A 44 0.75 -9.54 -18.38
N ILE A 45 0.53 -10.77 -17.95
CA ILE A 45 0.79 -11.19 -16.57
C ILE A 45 2.23 -11.66 -16.53
N HIS A 46 3.09 -10.92 -15.83
CA HIS A 46 4.53 -11.18 -15.71
C HIS A 46 4.90 -11.22 -14.22
N PHE A 47 5.10 -12.41 -13.69
CA PHE A 47 5.36 -12.59 -12.27
C PHE A 47 6.77 -12.18 -11.87
N VAL A 48 6.86 -11.22 -10.96
CA VAL A 48 8.10 -10.84 -10.27
C VAL A 48 7.86 -10.63 -8.78
N GLU A 49 8.91 -10.82 -8.00
CA GLU A 49 8.91 -10.53 -6.57
C GLU A 49 9.79 -9.32 -6.28
N ASN A 50 9.17 -8.29 -5.73
CA ASN A 50 9.79 -7.02 -5.44
C ASN A 50 10.22 -6.97 -3.96
N PRO A 51 11.51 -6.84 -3.64
CA PRO A 51 11.95 -6.66 -2.26
C PRO A 51 11.50 -5.33 -1.66
N GLY A 52 10.79 -4.49 -2.44
CA GLY A 52 10.22 -3.23 -1.98
C GLY A 52 11.18 -2.05 -2.06
N MET A 53 12.34 -2.23 -2.66
CA MET A 53 13.28 -1.14 -2.95
C MET A 53 12.96 -0.57 -4.33
N ALA A 54 12.54 0.71 -4.37
CA ALA A 54 12.34 1.40 -5.63
C ALA A 54 13.65 1.47 -6.41
N PHE A 55 13.64 1.01 -7.67
CA PHE A 55 14.76 1.10 -8.60
C PHE A 55 16.08 0.44 -8.16
N GLY A 56 16.03 -0.56 -7.27
CA GLY A 56 17.24 -1.24 -6.81
C GLY A 56 18.15 -0.39 -5.90
N TRP A 57 17.60 0.64 -5.27
CA TRP A 57 18.33 1.51 -4.35
C TRP A 57 18.83 0.72 -3.15
N GLU A 58 20.14 0.61 -3.00
CA GLU A 58 20.78 -0.06 -1.86
C GLU A 58 21.24 1.00 -0.84
N PHE A 59 20.95 0.76 0.43
CA PHE A 59 21.49 1.60 1.50
C PHE A 59 22.93 1.16 1.79
N PRO A 60 23.95 2.03 1.59
CA PRO A 60 25.35 1.62 1.68
C PRO A 60 25.79 1.06 3.05
N PHE A 61 25.01 1.35 4.10
CA PHE A 61 25.33 1.02 5.50
C PHE A 61 24.43 -0.06 6.12
N LEU A 62 23.48 -0.62 5.36
CA LEU A 62 22.52 -1.61 5.85
C LEU A 62 22.62 -2.88 5.02
N SER A 63 22.46 -4.04 5.68
CA SER A 63 22.23 -5.28 4.95
C SER A 63 20.88 -5.21 4.21
N LYS A 64 20.69 -6.02 3.17
CA LYS A 64 19.42 -6.08 2.42
C LYS A 64 18.23 -6.38 3.33
N GLU A 65 18.42 -7.24 4.32
CA GLU A 65 17.39 -7.58 5.29
C GLU A 65 17.07 -6.40 6.22
N GLN A 66 18.11 -5.73 6.77
CA GLN A 66 17.91 -4.55 7.60
C GLN A 66 17.20 -3.41 6.86
N ALA A 67 17.59 -3.15 5.61
CA ALA A 67 16.95 -2.16 4.76
C ALA A 67 15.49 -2.52 4.50
N LYS A 68 15.18 -3.79 4.29
CA LYS A 68 13.82 -4.28 4.10
C LYS A 68 12.97 -4.11 5.35
N VAL A 69 13.47 -4.48 6.52
CA VAL A 69 12.78 -4.29 7.82
C VAL A 69 12.51 -2.80 8.06
N LEU A 70 13.49 -1.94 7.84
CA LEU A 70 13.34 -0.49 7.99
C LEU A 70 12.24 0.06 7.07
N LEU A 71 12.26 -0.33 5.80
CA LEU A 71 11.28 0.09 4.80
C LEU A 71 9.87 -0.40 5.14
N SER A 72 9.73 -1.67 5.55
CA SER A 72 8.46 -2.25 5.96
C SER A 72 7.91 -1.58 7.22
N SER A 73 8.79 -1.26 8.18
CA SER A 73 8.40 -0.53 9.39
C SER A 73 7.93 0.89 9.09
N PHE A 74 8.62 1.60 8.20
CA PHE A 74 8.20 2.93 7.74
C PHE A 74 6.83 2.88 7.05
N ARG A 75 6.60 1.87 6.20
CA ARG A 75 5.28 1.66 5.56
C ARG A 75 4.17 1.40 6.57
N LEU A 76 4.42 0.62 7.62
CA LEU A 76 3.46 0.41 8.70
C LEU A 76 3.07 1.70 9.41
N VAL A 77 4.05 2.56 9.73
CA VAL A 77 3.78 3.87 10.32
C VAL A 77 2.95 4.73 9.36
N ALA A 78 3.32 4.80 8.08
CA ALA A 78 2.58 5.56 7.08
C ALA A 78 1.13 5.08 6.95
N ILE A 79 0.90 3.76 6.93
CA ILE A 79 -0.44 3.15 6.92
C ILE A 79 -1.24 3.55 8.16
N GLY A 80 -0.63 3.53 9.34
CA GLY A 80 -1.26 3.99 10.59
C GLY A 80 -1.71 5.45 10.51
N VAL A 81 -0.87 6.32 9.97
CA VAL A 81 -1.19 7.74 9.75
C VAL A 81 -2.35 7.91 8.76
N ILE A 82 -2.31 7.21 7.62
CA ILE A 82 -3.39 7.26 6.61
C ILE A 82 -4.71 6.75 7.21
N PHE A 83 -4.67 5.67 8.00
CA PHE A 83 -5.85 5.13 8.67
C PHE A 83 -6.46 6.12 9.68
N TYR A 84 -5.62 6.71 10.52
CA TYR A 84 -6.06 7.75 11.46
C TYR A 84 -6.71 8.92 10.74
N TYR A 85 -6.10 9.39 9.65
CA TYR A 85 -6.63 10.45 8.82
C TYR A 85 -7.98 10.07 8.19
N LEU A 86 -8.11 8.86 7.64
CA LEU A 86 -9.35 8.35 7.05
C LEU A 86 -10.51 8.33 8.06
N ILE A 87 -10.26 7.86 9.29
CA ILE A 87 -11.26 7.90 10.36
C ILE A 87 -11.70 9.33 10.64
N GLY A 88 -10.78 10.28 10.68
CA GLY A 88 -11.08 11.71 10.84
C GLY A 88 -11.99 12.25 9.74
N LEU A 89 -11.71 11.91 8.47
CA LEU A 89 -12.53 12.32 7.32
C LEU A 89 -13.97 11.76 7.41
N VAL A 90 -14.11 10.49 7.78
CA VAL A 90 -15.43 9.85 7.95
C VAL A 90 -16.24 10.54 9.03
N LYS A 91 -15.62 10.91 10.16
CA LYS A 91 -16.27 11.62 11.28
C LYS A 91 -16.69 13.04 10.90
N ARG A 92 -15.84 13.78 10.18
CA ARG A 92 -16.11 15.15 9.73
C ARG A 92 -17.10 15.25 8.58
N LYS A 93 -17.56 14.12 8.05
CA LYS A 93 -18.58 14.01 6.99
C LYS A 93 -18.15 14.71 5.68
N VAL A 94 -16.89 14.63 5.31
CA VAL A 94 -16.36 15.17 4.06
C VAL A 94 -16.98 14.50 2.82
N SER A 95 -16.58 14.93 1.62
CA SER A 95 -17.09 14.36 0.37
C SER A 95 -16.83 12.85 0.27
N THR A 96 -17.81 12.14 -0.29
CA THR A 96 -17.68 10.68 -0.51
C THR A 96 -16.51 10.36 -1.45
N GLY A 97 -16.26 11.22 -2.44
CA GLY A 97 -15.13 11.05 -3.36
C GLY A 97 -13.78 11.07 -2.64
N LEU A 98 -13.56 11.99 -1.69
CA LEU A 98 -12.32 12.02 -0.92
C LEU A 98 -12.17 10.80 -0.02
N ILE A 99 -13.27 10.32 0.58
CA ILE A 99 -13.26 9.08 1.39
C ILE A 99 -12.86 7.88 0.53
N ILE A 100 -13.44 7.72 -0.68
CA ILE A 100 -13.07 6.64 -1.61
C ILE A 100 -11.59 6.76 -1.98
N SER A 101 -11.11 7.95 -2.34
CA SER A 101 -9.72 8.18 -2.74
C SER A 101 -8.73 7.77 -1.65
N ILE A 102 -8.94 8.22 -0.41
CA ILE A 102 -8.06 7.87 0.72
C ILE A 102 -8.22 6.39 1.10
N SER A 103 -9.40 5.80 0.95
CA SER A 103 -9.62 4.36 1.17
C SER A 103 -8.87 3.49 0.17
N LEU A 104 -8.78 3.91 -1.10
CA LEU A 104 -7.99 3.23 -2.14
C LEU A 104 -6.49 3.32 -1.82
N ILE A 105 -6.00 4.50 -1.43
CA ILE A 105 -4.59 4.69 -1.04
C ILE A 105 -4.25 3.82 0.18
N PHE A 106 -5.12 3.83 1.19
CA PHE A 106 -4.96 3.00 2.37
C PHE A 106 -4.93 1.51 2.02
N ALA A 107 -5.91 1.04 1.24
CA ALA A 107 -6.03 -0.36 0.87
C ALA A 107 -4.84 -0.83 0.04
N GLY A 108 -4.37 -0.04 -0.93
CA GLY A 108 -3.19 -0.38 -1.71
C GLY A 108 -1.93 -0.44 -0.87
N ALA A 109 -1.69 0.56 -0.01
CA ALA A 109 -0.55 0.53 0.92
C ALA A 109 -0.60 -0.68 1.86
N PHE A 110 -1.81 -1.01 2.37
CA PHE A 110 -2.03 -2.14 3.26
C PHE A 110 -1.89 -3.48 2.52
N GLY A 111 -2.32 -3.59 1.26
CA GLY A 111 -2.13 -4.77 0.43
C GLY A 111 -0.66 -5.14 0.26
N ASN A 112 0.18 -4.17 -0.10
CA ASN A 112 1.61 -4.40 -0.26
C ASN A 112 2.34 -4.71 1.06
N ILE A 113 1.86 -4.21 2.20
CA ILE A 113 2.48 -4.56 3.48
C ILE A 113 2.08 -5.96 3.96
N ILE A 114 0.89 -6.46 3.61
CA ILE A 114 0.50 -7.86 3.88
C ILE A 114 1.54 -8.82 3.29
N ASP A 115 1.95 -8.63 2.06
CA ASP A 115 2.97 -9.45 1.42
C ASP A 115 4.28 -9.45 2.23
N SER A 116 4.73 -8.28 2.65
CA SER A 116 5.95 -8.13 3.45
C SER A 116 5.85 -8.75 4.85
N LEU A 117 4.66 -8.74 5.45
CA LEU A 117 4.42 -9.32 6.79
C LEU A 117 4.29 -10.84 6.76
N VAL A 118 3.61 -11.38 5.73
CA VAL A 118 3.04 -12.73 5.79
C VAL A 118 3.63 -13.67 4.75
N TYR A 119 3.87 -13.21 3.51
CA TYR A 119 4.23 -14.12 2.41
C TYR A 119 5.54 -14.85 2.65
N GLY A 120 6.53 -14.20 3.27
CA GLY A 120 7.77 -14.86 3.67
C GLY A 120 7.58 -16.01 4.65
N LEU A 121 6.50 -16.00 5.43
CA LEU A 121 6.23 -17.00 6.47
C LEU A 121 5.42 -18.20 5.99
N ILE A 122 4.65 -18.05 4.89
CA ILE A 122 3.65 -19.05 4.47
C ILE A 122 3.88 -19.63 3.06
N PHE A 123 4.80 -19.05 2.29
CA PHE A 123 5.14 -19.55 0.96
C PHE A 123 6.59 -19.99 0.87
N SER A 124 6.87 -21.00 0.02
CA SER A 124 8.23 -21.33 -0.39
C SER A 124 8.83 -20.26 -1.31
N ASP A 125 10.15 -20.28 -1.53
CA ASP A 125 10.81 -19.34 -2.42
C ASP A 125 10.41 -19.56 -3.90
N SER A 126 10.51 -18.50 -4.71
CA SER A 126 10.40 -18.53 -6.16
C SER A 126 11.77 -18.15 -6.76
N PRO A 127 12.69 -19.11 -6.94
CA PRO A 127 14.06 -18.81 -7.35
C PRO A 127 14.10 -18.20 -8.77
N GLN A 128 14.88 -17.12 -8.95
CA GLN A 128 14.94 -16.35 -10.22
C GLN A 128 15.45 -17.14 -11.42
N TYR A 129 16.19 -18.22 -11.20
CA TYR A 129 16.87 -18.98 -12.27
C TYR A 129 16.29 -20.39 -12.45
N MET A 130 15.15 -20.66 -11.82
CA MET A 130 14.49 -21.99 -11.88
C MET A 130 13.02 -21.80 -12.18
N SER A 131 12.48 -22.62 -13.06
CA SER A 131 11.02 -22.66 -13.32
C SER A 131 10.30 -23.44 -12.22
N VAL A 132 10.40 -22.94 -10.98
CA VAL A 132 9.78 -23.53 -9.79
C VAL A 132 8.66 -22.62 -9.32
N VAL A 133 7.46 -23.17 -9.22
CA VAL A 133 6.29 -22.49 -8.66
C VAL A 133 6.31 -22.63 -7.14
N ALA A 134 5.98 -21.55 -6.44
CA ALA A 134 5.91 -21.59 -4.98
C ALA A 134 4.76 -22.45 -4.48
N GLU A 135 4.91 -22.99 -3.28
CA GLU A 135 3.91 -23.78 -2.57
C GLU A 135 3.58 -23.14 -1.22
N VAL A 136 2.40 -23.43 -0.69
CA VAL A 136 2.05 -23.08 0.69
C VAL A 136 2.79 -24.01 1.63
N VAL A 137 3.50 -23.44 2.61
CA VAL A 137 4.24 -24.20 3.62
C VAL A 137 3.66 -23.91 5.03
N PRO A 138 3.97 -24.76 6.04
CA PRO A 138 3.59 -24.48 7.42
C PRO A 138 4.06 -23.09 7.86
N PHE A 139 3.28 -22.44 8.71
CA PHE A 139 3.59 -21.07 9.18
C PHE A 139 4.95 -21.04 9.90
N GLY A 140 5.84 -20.23 9.39
CA GLY A 140 7.21 -20.08 9.89
C GLY A 140 8.27 -20.84 9.08
N ASP A 141 7.88 -21.76 8.18
CA ASP A 141 8.79 -22.55 7.34
C ASP A 141 8.97 -21.90 5.95
N GLY A 142 8.51 -20.67 5.75
CA GLY A 142 8.56 -19.99 4.49
C GLY A 142 9.95 -19.43 4.14
N TYR A 143 10.02 -18.71 3.01
CA TYR A 143 11.29 -18.25 2.43
C TYR A 143 11.93 -17.04 3.17
N ALA A 144 11.21 -16.38 4.07
CA ALA A 144 11.69 -15.17 4.74
C ALA A 144 11.03 -14.97 6.11
N SER A 145 11.63 -14.11 6.92
CA SER A 145 11.14 -13.75 8.24
C SER A 145 10.00 -12.72 8.17
N PHE A 146 9.36 -12.46 9.29
CA PHE A 146 8.39 -11.39 9.47
C PHE A 146 8.96 -10.03 9.01
N LEU A 147 8.20 -9.23 8.27
CA LEU A 147 8.58 -7.95 7.65
C LEU A 147 9.52 -8.06 6.43
N THR A 148 10.01 -9.23 6.09
CA THR A 148 10.99 -9.40 5.00
C THR A 148 10.43 -10.10 3.76
N GLY A 149 9.14 -10.45 3.75
CA GLY A 149 8.45 -10.97 2.58
C GLY A 149 8.50 -10.02 1.38
N LYS A 150 8.60 -10.55 0.18
CA LYS A 150 8.65 -9.78 -1.07
C LYS A 150 7.23 -9.46 -1.55
N VAL A 151 7.03 -8.29 -2.15
CA VAL A 151 5.75 -7.90 -2.76
C VAL A 151 5.61 -8.62 -4.10
N VAL A 152 4.44 -9.17 -4.37
CA VAL A 152 4.13 -9.84 -5.64
C VAL A 152 3.62 -8.82 -6.64
N ASP A 153 4.37 -8.63 -7.74
CA ASP A 153 4.03 -7.78 -8.87
C ASP A 153 3.76 -8.64 -10.10
N MET A 154 2.79 -8.26 -10.95
CA MET A 154 2.41 -9.09 -12.08
C MET A 154 1.91 -8.35 -13.32
N PHE A 155 1.48 -7.12 -13.21
CA PHE A 155 0.95 -6.39 -14.37
C PHE A 155 2.07 -5.71 -15.14
N SER A 156 2.25 -6.10 -16.38
CA SER A 156 3.28 -5.57 -17.29
C SER A 156 2.64 -5.00 -18.56
N TRP A 157 2.95 -3.73 -18.84
CA TRP A 157 2.56 -3.07 -20.10
C TRP A 157 3.76 -2.88 -21.00
N SER A 158 3.62 -3.17 -22.30
CA SER A 158 4.70 -3.06 -23.27
C SER A 158 5.28 -1.63 -23.41
N PHE A 159 4.46 -0.61 -23.11
CA PHE A 159 4.83 0.81 -23.20
C PHE A 159 5.23 1.42 -21.84
N PHE A 160 5.15 0.66 -20.75
CA PHE A 160 5.47 1.14 -19.40
C PHE A 160 6.36 0.10 -18.70
N PRO A 161 7.68 0.37 -18.55
CA PRO A 161 8.64 -0.60 -18.09
C PRO A 161 8.42 -1.20 -16.69
N PRO A 162 7.92 -0.45 -15.67
CA PRO A 162 7.67 -1.01 -14.36
C PRO A 162 6.58 -2.09 -14.37
N ILE A 163 6.82 -3.18 -13.65
CA ILE A 163 5.81 -4.19 -13.33
C ILE A 163 5.18 -3.80 -12.01
N PHE A 164 3.88 -3.91 -11.90
CA PHE A 164 3.09 -3.44 -10.76
C PHE A 164 1.95 -4.41 -10.43
N ASN A 165 1.24 -4.15 -9.35
CA ASN A 165 0.11 -4.95 -8.87
C ASN A 165 -1.17 -4.12 -8.70
N LEU A 166 -2.26 -4.76 -8.25
CA LEU A 166 -3.54 -4.08 -8.06
C LEU A 166 -3.49 -3.04 -6.93
N ALA A 167 -2.69 -3.29 -5.89
CA ALA A 167 -2.49 -2.34 -4.79
C ALA A 167 -1.84 -1.04 -5.28
N ASP A 168 -0.83 -1.12 -6.16
CA ASP A 168 -0.18 0.06 -6.77
C ASP A 168 -1.15 0.83 -7.67
N MET A 169 -1.99 0.12 -8.42
CA MET A 169 -3.07 0.74 -9.19
C MET A 169 -4.05 1.49 -8.29
N ALA A 170 -4.44 0.90 -7.17
CA ALA A 170 -5.36 1.51 -6.22
C ALA A 170 -4.76 2.79 -5.61
N ILE A 171 -3.48 2.78 -5.23
CA ILE A 171 -2.77 3.98 -4.76
C ILE A 171 -2.77 5.05 -5.85
N SER A 172 -2.32 4.70 -7.05
CA SER A 172 -2.21 5.64 -8.18
C SER A 172 -3.56 6.24 -8.55
N PHE A 173 -4.60 5.41 -8.61
CA PHE A 173 -5.95 5.85 -8.90
C PHE A 173 -6.53 6.73 -7.79
N GLY A 174 -6.31 6.37 -6.51
CA GLY A 174 -6.71 7.18 -5.37
C GLY A 174 -6.06 8.56 -5.36
N VAL A 175 -4.76 8.64 -5.64
CA VAL A 175 -4.02 9.90 -5.80
C VAL A 175 -4.55 10.70 -6.99
N GLY A 176 -4.74 10.07 -8.13
CA GLY A 176 -5.30 10.71 -9.33
C GLY A 176 -6.69 11.31 -9.08
N LEU A 177 -7.56 10.58 -8.38
CA LEU A 177 -8.88 11.11 -8.00
C LEU A 177 -8.79 12.35 -7.09
N ILE A 178 -7.83 12.40 -6.17
CA ILE A 178 -7.61 13.58 -5.33
C ILE A 178 -7.18 14.77 -6.19
N ILE A 179 -6.18 14.57 -7.04
CA ILE A 179 -5.62 15.64 -7.87
C ILE A 179 -6.64 16.23 -8.83
N VAL A 180 -7.41 15.36 -9.51
CA VAL A 180 -8.34 15.78 -10.57
C VAL A 180 -9.67 16.28 -10.01
N PHE A 181 -10.24 15.58 -9.01
CA PHE A 181 -11.63 15.82 -8.60
C PHE A 181 -11.79 16.28 -7.16
N GLN A 182 -10.81 16.06 -6.31
CA GLN A 182 -10.94 16.33 -4.86
C GLN A 182 -9.91 17.34 -4.33
N ARG A 183 -9.13 17.97 -5.20
CA ARG A 183 -8.05 18.88 -4.84
C ARG A 183 -8.50 19.97 -3.84
N ASN A 184 -9.58 20.66 -4.15
CA ASN A 184 -10.09 21.75 -3.31
C ASN A 184 -10.59 21.25 -1.96
N VAL A 185 -11.28 20.09 -1.95
CA VAL A 185 -11.78 19.47 -0.71
C VAL A 185 -10.61 19.00 0.15
N PHE A 186 -9.61 18.37 -0.46
CA PHE A 186 -8.42 17.91 0.24
C PHE A 186 -7.62 19.08 0.84
N GLN A 187 -7.41 20.15 0.07
CA GLN A 187 -6.73 21.34 0.54
C GLN A 187 -7.46 22.00 1.72
N ASN A 188 -8.77 22.18 1.61
CA ASN A 188 -9.57 22.80 2.66
C ASN A 188 -9.52 22.00 3.96
N GLU A 189 -9.62 20.65 3.88
CA GLU A 189 -9.55 19.78 5.04
C GLU A 189 -8.15 19.81 5.69
N PHE A 190 -7.10 19.86 4.88
CA PHE A 190 -5.72 19.90 5.36
C PHE A 190 -5.38 21.24 6.03
N PHE A 191 -5.77 22.35 5.40
CA PHE A 191 -5.45 23.68 5.93
C PHE A 191 -6.34 24.07 7.11
N SER A 192 -7.61 23.66 7.16
CA SER A 192 -8.45 23.94 8.32
C SER A 192 -7.93 23.21 9.57
N LYS A 193 -7.49 21.96 9.43
CA LYS A 193 -6.89 21.23 10.53
C LYS A 193 -5.61 21.90 11.06
N LYS A 194 -4.75 22.32 10.14
CA LYS A 194 -3.52 23.05 10.52
C LYS A 194 -3.80 24.37 11.24
N LYS A 195 -4.85 25.07 10.84
CA LYS A 195 -5.26 26.33 11.48
C LYS A 195 -5.81 26.11 12.88
N GLU A 196 -6.59 25.05 13.10
CA GLU A 196 -7.08 24.66 14.43
C GLU A 196 -5.94 24.27 15.37
N GLU A 197 -4.96 23.49 14.88
CA GLU A 197 -3.78 23.11 15.65
C GLU A 197 -2.94 24.33 16.07
N LEU A 198 -2.69 25.29 15.15
CA LEU A 198 -1.97 26.53 15.45
C LEU A 198 -2.71 27.44 16.44
N GLN A 199 -4.04 27.48 16.38
CA GLN A 199 -4.83 28.24 17.34
C GLN A 199 -4.75 27.66 18.76
N GLN A 200 -4.85 26.33 18.87
CA GLN A 200 -4.70 25.63 20.15
C GLN A 200 -3.30 25.80 20.76
N GLU A 201 -2.26 25.80 19.92
CA GLU A 201 -0.88 26.00 20.35
C GLU A 201 -0.67 27.44 20.88
N ASN A 202 -1.24 28.45 20.20
CA ASN A 202 -1.18 29.84 20.64
C ASN A 202 -1.97 30.06 21.94
N GLU A 203 -3.18 29.53 22.06
CA GLU A 203 -3.98 29.62 23.29
C GLU A 203 -3.29 28.93 24.49
N SER A 204 -2.61 27.82 24.26
CA SER A 204 -1.85 27.14 25.31
C SER A 204 -0.61 27.92 25.74
N SER A 205 0.07 28.59 24.81
CA SER A 205 1.23 29.46 25.13
C SER A 205 0.84 30.72 25.87
N GLU A 206 -0.27 31.39 25.47
CA GLU A 206 -0.79 32.56 26.19
C GLU A 206 -1.25 32.25 27.61
N SER A 207 -1.82 31.08 27.85
CA SER A 207 -2.23 30.65 29.18
C SER A 207 -1.06 30.33 30.13
N VAL A 208 0.13 30.05 29.60
CA VAL A 208 1.37 29.85 30.36
C VAL A 208 2.07 31.18 30.70
N GLU A 209 1.97 32.20 29.81
CA GLU A 209 2.59 33.50 30.01
C GLU A 209 1.80 34.42 30.96
N ASN A 210 0.48 34.20 31.14
CA ASN A 210 -0.37 34.99 32.06
C ASN A 210 -1.10 34.07 33.06
N PRO A 211 -0.41 33.51 34.07
CA PRO A 211 -1.08 32.79 35.17
C PRO A 211 -1.75 33.86 36.06
N SER A 212 -3.10 33.86 36.06
CA SER A 212 -3.96 34.69 36.95
C SER A 212 -3.74 34.43 38.42
#